data_7070c4386a0a5ba6ad7ed29a3192d145
#
_entry.id   7070c4386a0a5ba6ad7ed29a3192d145
#
_cell.length_a   1.000
_cell.length_b   1.000
_cell.length_c   1.000
_cell.angle_alpha   90.00
_cell.angle_beta   90.00
_cell.angle_gamma   90.00
#
_symmetry.space_group_name_H-M   'P 1'
#
loop_
_entity.id
_entity.type
_entity.pdbx_description
1 polymer ?
#
loop_
_entity_poly.entity_id
_entity_poly.type
_entity_poly.pdbx_seq_one_letter_code
_entity_poly.pdbx_strand_id
1 'polypeptide(L)'
;FYDFAVDGTQATITTPDFEDGYEYAIRFANLGCSSTSALNVSLYRETDAAYTTVWTSANTSAGGAYGWVEIHAPRIAGTEHFVTARATMTGAAEAATSGFWDATVQKILRARIEWSSGNIDDGTAKLYRRGMQG
;
A
#
# COMPACT_ATOMS: atom_id res chain seq x y z
N PHE A 1 -15.40 -4.69 -2.34
CA PHE A 1 -13.94 -4.80 -2.48
C PHE A 1 -13.53 -4.72 -3.94
N TYR A 2 -12.25 -4.52 -4.19
CA TYR A 2 -11.71 -4.38 -5.53
C TYR A 2 -10.50 -5.30 -5.69
N ASP A 3 -10.51 -6.11 -6.76
CA ASP A 3 -9.40 -6.99 -7.09
C ASP A 3 -8.44 -6.30 -8.04
N PHE A 4 -7.15 -6.37 -7.73
CA PHE A 4 -6.12 -5.90 -8.63
C PHE A 4 -5.66 -7.05 -9.53
N ALA A 5 -5.59 -6.77 -10.82
CA ALA A 5 -5.01 -7.75 -11.75
C ALA A 5 -3.49 -7.72 -11.63
N VAL A 6 -2.90 -8.90 -11.47
CA VAL A 6 -1.44 -9.07 -11.43
C VAL A 6 -1.07 -9.98 -12.60
N ASP A 7 -0.43 -9.44 -13.61
CA ASP A 7 -0.12 -10.16 -14.86
C ASP A 7 1.37 -10.28 -15.16
N GLY A 8 2.20 -9.79 -14.25
CA GLY A 8 3.66 -9.88 -14.41
C GLY A 8 4.30 -8.75 -15.22
N THR A 9 3.50 -7.82 -15.74
CA THR A 9 4.01 -6.74 -16.58
C THR A 9 3.98 -5.38 -15.91
N GLN A 10 3.17 -5.21 -14.85
CA GLN A 10 3.05 -3.91 -14.20
C GLN A 10 4.16 -3.69 -13.17
N ALA A 11 4.65 -2.47 -13.14
CA ALA A 11 5.59 -2.04 -12.10
C ALA A 11 4.88 -1.64 -10.81
N THR A 12 3.62 -1.24 -10.90
CA THR A 12 2.85 -0.71 -9.77
C THR A 12 1.44 -1.28 -9.72
N ILE A 13 0.90 -1.30 -8.51
CA ILE A 13 -0.53 -1.47 -8.26
C ILE A 13 -1.03 -0.16 -7.68
N THR A 14 -1.99 0.48 -8.36
CA THR A 14 -2.57 1.75 -7.92
C THR A 14 -4.04 1.55 -7.63
N THR A 15 -4.50 2.00 -6.47
CA THR A 15 -5.90 1.90 -6.11
C THR A 15 -6.76 2.84 -6.95
N PRO A 16 -8.05 2.55 -7.10
CA PRO A 16 -9.01 3.59 -7.48
C PRO A 16 -8.96 4.74 -6.46
N ASP A 17 -9.47 5.89 -6.87
CA ASP A 17 -9.54 7.03 -5.96
C ASP A 17 -10.42 6.71 -4.76
N PHE A 18 -9.96 7.10 -3.59
CA PHE A 18 -10.70 6.91 -2.35
C PHE A 18 -11.92 7.82 -2.29
N GLU A 19 -13.01 7.28 -1.76
CA GLU A 19 -14.23 8.02 -1.56
C GLU A 19 -14.35 8.51 -0.12
N ASP A 20 -15.09 9.60 0.07
CA ASP A 20 -15.34 10.14 1.40
C ASP A 20 -16.15 9.17 2.25
N GLY A 21 -15.88 9.14 3.53
CA GLY A 21 -16.63 8.36 4.49
C GLY A 21 -16.18 6.92 4.68
N TYR A 22 -15.01 6.55 4.16
CA TYR A 22 -14.49 5.18 4.27
C TYR A 22 -13.08 5.12 4.82
N GLU A 23 -12.80 4.03 5.50
CA GLU A 23 -11.44 3.54 5.75
C GLU A 23 -11.12 2.46 4.73
N TYR A 24 -9.85 2.30 4.43
CA TYR A 24 -9.41 1.37 3.40
C TYR A 24 -8.33 0.43 3.93
N ALA A 25 -8.31 -0.78 3.38
CA ALA A 25 -7.25 -1.74 3.65
C ALA A 25 -6.89 -2.45 2.35
N ILE A 26 -5.61 -2.60 2.10
CA ILE A 26 -5.09 -3.40 0.99
C ILE A 26 -4.52 -4.67 1.58
N ARG A 27 -5.00 -5.83 1.12
CA ARG A 27 -4.44 -7.12 1.47
C ARG A 27 -3.74 -7.72 0.27
N PHE A 28 -2.58 -8.30 0.50
CA PHE A 28 -1.83 -8.96 -0.56
C PHE A 28 -1.33 -10.32 -0.08
N ALA A 29 -1.26 -11.24 -1.01
CA ALA A 29 -0.80 -12.59 -0.75
C ALA A 29 0.10 -13.04 -1.90
N ASN A 30 1.27 -13.55 -1.55
CA ASN A 30 2.28 -14.03 -2.49
C ASN A 30 2.61 -13.00 -3.58
N LEU A 31 2.64 -11.74 -3.23
CA LEU A 31 2.93 -10.65 -4.17
C LEU A 31 4.40 -10.71 -4.53
N GLY A 32 4.69 -11.26 -5.71
CA GLY A 32 6.05 -11.55 -6.14
C GLY A 32 6.74 -10.38 -6.81
N CYS A 33 8.06 -10.47 -6.89
CA CYS A 33 8.88 -9.48 -7.58
C CYS A 33 9.85 -10.18 -8.54
N SER A 34 10.17 -9.50 -9.63
CA SER A 34 11.08 -10.01 -10.65
C SER A 34 12.57 -9.85 -10.30
N SER A 35 12.87 -9.19 -9.18
CA SER A 35 14.25 -8.98 -8.73
C SER A 35 14.28 -8.84 -7.21
N THR A 36 15.48 -8.88 -6.62
CA THR A 36 15.63 -8.54 -5.20
C THR A 36 15.20 -7.11 -4.96
N SER A 37 14.23 -6.90 -4.07
CA SER A 37 13.57 -5.62 -3.97
C SER A 37 12.87 -5.44 -2.63
N ALA A 38 12.61 -4.20 -2.25
CA ALA A 38 11.76 -3.85 -1.13
C ALA A 38 10.38 -3.43 -1.65
N LEU A 39 9.35 -3.75 -0.89
CA LEU A 39 7.99 -3.33 -1.21
C LEU A 39 7.73 -1.95 -0.63
N ASN A 40 7.30 -1.03 -1.47
CA ASN A 40 6.98 0.34 -1.09
C ASN A 40 5.49 0.59 -1.16
N VAL A 41 4.97 1.26 -0.16
CA VAL A 41 3.60 1.80 -0.16
C VAL A 41 3.68 3.30 -0.17
N SER A 42 3.00 3.93 -1.11
CA SER A 42 2.97 5.38 -1.27
C SER A 42 1.55 5.89 -1.29
N LEU A 43 1.34 7.08 -0.76
CA LEU A 43 0.04 7.75 -0.77
C LEU A 43 0.10 8.98 -1.65
N TYR A 44 -0.94 9.20 -2.44
CA TYR A 44 -1.08 10.40 -3.25
C TYR A 44 -1.76 11.49 -2.44
N ARG A 45 -1.04 12.54 -2.16
CA ARG A 45 -1.55 13.72 -1.44
C ARG A 45 -2.21 14.66 -2.43
N GLU A 46 -3.45 14.96 -2.18
CA GLU A 46 -4.28 15.70 -3.14
C GLU A 46 -3.77 17.13 -3.39
N THR A 47 -3.40 17.84 -2.33
CA THR A 47 -2.91 19.22 -2.48
C THR A 47 -1.54 19.28 -3.14
N ASP A 48 -0.63 18.40 -2.77
CA ASP A 48 0.71 18.33 -3.36
C ASP A 48 0.68 17.78 -4.78
N ALA A 49 -0.37 17.06 -5.14
CA ALA A 49 -0.51 16.34 -6.40
C ALA A 49 0.69 15.40 -6.65
N ALA A 50 1.13 14.69 -5.60
CA ALA A 50 2.31 13.84 -5.66
C ALA A 50 2.20 12.67 -4.69
N TYR A 51 2.91 11.58 -5.03
CA TYR A 51 3.05 10.43 -4.14
C TYR A 51 4.15 10.66 -3.12
N THR A 52 3.92 10.15 -1.91
CA THR A 52 4.93 10.10 -0.85
C THR A 52 4.99 8.66 -0.35
N THR A 53 6.18 8.08 -0.31
CA THR A 53 6.38 6.76 0.25
C THR A 53 6.19 6.81 1.77
N VAL A 54 5.29 5.99 2.28
CA VAL A 54 4.94 5.98 3.70
C VAL A 54 5.42 4.73 4.43
N TRP A 55 5.75 3.68 3.69
CA TRP A 55 6.27 2.44 4.27
C TRP A 55 7.13 1.71 3.25
N THR A 56 8.21 1.12 3.74
CA THR A 56 9.12 0.31 2.94
C THR A 56 9.46 -0.95 3.72
N SER A 57 9.33 -2.11 3.08
CA SER A 57 9.67 -3.39 3.68
C SER A 57 11.18 -3.65 3.66
N ALA A 58 11.58 -4.72 4.34
CA ALA A 58 12.89 -5.29 4.10
C ALA A 58 12.98 -5.86 2.68
N ASN A 59 14.18 -5.99 2.14
CA ASN A 59 14.39 -6.61 0.85
C ASN A 59 14.08 -8.10 0.89
N THR A 60 13.55 -8.62 -0.20
CA THR A 60 13.41 -10.05 -0.43
C THR A 60 14.24 -10.46 -1.63
N SER A 61 14.83 -11.64 -1.59
CA SER A 61 15.71 -12.14 -2.65
C SER A 61 14.96 -12.85 -3.77
N ALA A 62 13.78 -13.32 -3.51
CA ALA A 62 12.85 -13.96 -4.45
C ALA A 62 11.65 -14.44 -3.65
N GLY A 63 10.51 -14.47 -4.24
CA GLY A 63 9.33 -14.96 -3.57
C GLY A 63 8.30 -13.88 -3.36
N GLY A 64 7.38 -14.08 -2.45
CA GLY A 64 6.23 -13.24 -2.31
C GLY A 64 6.15 -12.50 -0.98
N ALA A 65 5.38 -11.43 -1.01
CA ALA A 65 5.00 -10.68 0.18
C ALA A 65 3.57 -11.04 0.57
N TYR A 66 3.34 -11.19 1.87
CA TYR A 66 2.03 -11.45 2.46
C TYR A 66 1.77 -10.40 3.51
N GLY A 67 0.62 -9.77 3.47
CA GLY A 67 0.33 -8.80 4.50
C GLY A 67 -0.83 -7.87 4.17
N TRP A 68 -0.82 -6.73 4.84
CA TRP A 68 -1.85 -5.71 4.63
C TRP A 68 -1.32 -4.33 4.93
N VAL A 69 -2.04 -3.34 4.37
CA VAL A 69 -1.86 -1.93 4.66
C VAL A 69 -3.22 -1.36 5.01
N GLU A 70 -3.35 -0.75 6.17
CA GLU A 70 -4.57 -0.06 6.58
C GLU A 70 -4.35 1.45 6.48
N ILE A 71 -5.32 2.12 5.86
CA ILE A 71 -5.29 3.56 5.65
C ILE A 71 -6.52 4.15 6.31
N HIS A 72 -6.31 4.83 7.42
CA HIS A 72 -7.39 5.35 8.25
C HIS A 72 -7.83 6.73 7.79
N ALA A 73 -9.12 6.87 7.50
CA ALA A 73 -9.76 8.13 7.17
C ALA A 73 -9.03 8.98 6.11
N PRO A 74 -8.69 8.40 4.92
CA PRO A 74 -7.81 9.10 3.98
C PRO A 74 -8.43 10.38 3.40
N ARG A 75 -9.74 10.47 3.35
CA ARG A 75 -10.43 11.61 2.74
C ARG A 75 -10.86 12.70 3.72
N ILE A 76 -10.39 12.65 4.96
CA ILE A 76 -10.64 13.71 5.93
C ILE A 76 -9.49 14.71 5.87
N ALA A 77 -9.81 15.97 5.58
CA ALA A 77 -8.83 17.06 5.62
C ALA A 77 -8.72 17.61 7.03
N GLY A 78 -7.60 18.25 7.33
CA GLY A 78 -7.39 18.91 8.59
C GLY A 78 -7.02 18.01 9.76
N THR A 79 -6.83 16.71 9.51
CA THR A 79 -6.35 15.75 10.49
C THR A 79 -5.19 14.97 9.94
N GLU A 80 -4.37 14.47 10.83
CA GLU A 80 -3.28 13.58 10.46
C GLU A 80 -3.82 12.22 10.05
N HIS A 81 -3.15 11.57 9.11
CA HIS A 81 -3.54 10.26 8.61
C HIS A 81 -2.65 9.16 9.16
N PHE A 82 -3.26 8.10 9.60
CA PHE A 82 -2.55 6.91 10.06
C PHE A 82 -2.53 5.87 8.96
N VAL A 83 -1.34 5.33 8.72
CA VAL A 83 -1.15 4.16 7.87
C VAL A 83 -0.46 3.10 8.71
N THR A 84 -1.05 1.93 8.80
CA THR A 84 -0.47 0.78 9.48
C THR A 84 -0.20 -0.30 8.44
N ALA A 85 1.01 -0.81 8.39
CA ALA A 85 1.38 -1.83 7.43
C ALA A 85 2.11 -2.97 8.13
N ARG A 86 1.87 -4.18 7.66
CA ARG A 86 2.58 -5.37 8.13
C ARG A 86 2.74 -6.34 6.97
N ALA A 87 3.94 -6.84 6.81
CA ALA A 87 4.22 -7.82 5.76
C ALA A 87 5.25 -8.83 6.22
N THR A 88 5.05 -10.05 5.76
CA THR A 88 6.04 -11.13 5.86
C THR A 88 6.57 -11.40 4.47
N MET A 89 7.89 -11.44 4.34
CA MET A 89 8.56 -11.68 3.07
C MET A 89 9.09 -13.10 3.00
N THR A 90 8.81 -13.80 1.91
CA THR A 90 9.38 -15.13 1.68
C THR A 90 10.90 -15.04 1.56
N GLY A 91 11.61 -15.87 2.29
CA GLY A 91 13.06 -15.92 2.23
C GLY A 91 13.79 -14.79 2.93
N ALA A 92 13.09 -13.95 3.67
CA ALA A 92 13.68 -12.86 4.43
C ALA A 92 13.15 -12.90 5.87
N ALA A 93 13.79 -12.14 6.74
CA ALA A 93 13.27 -11.93 8.08
C ALA A 93 11.90 -11.24 8.00
N GLU A 94 11.05 -11.51 8.98
CA GLU A 94 9.75 -10.87 9.04
C GLU A 94 9.90 -9.35 9.03
N ALA A 95 9.14 -8.69 8.18
CA ALA A 95 9.11 -7.25 8.14
C ALA A 95 8.38 -6.72 9.38
N ALA A 96 8.95 -5.72 10.00
CA ALA A 96 8.36 -5.11 11.17
C ALA A 96 7.05 -4.42 10.83
N THR A 97 6.10 -4.43 11.74
CA THR A 97 4.92 -3.60 11.68
C THR A 97 5.31 -2.14 11.75
N SER A 98 4.72 -1.33 10.88
CA SER A 98 5.07 0.06 10.75
C SER A 98 3.82 0.92 10.81
N GLY A 99 3.91 2.07 11.44
CA GLY A 99 2.88 3.10 11.39
C GLY A 99 3.47 4.34 10.74
N PHE A 100 2.66 5.02 9.96
CA PHE A 100 3.02 6.31 9.38
C PHE A 100 2.01 7.36 9.79
N TRP A 101 2.52 8.53 10.10
CA TRP A 101 1.74 9.67 10.51
C TRP A 101 1.93 10.79 9.49
N ASP A 102 0.91 11.05 8.70
CA ASP A 102 0.98 12.14 7.73
C ASP A 102 0.66 13.48 8.40
N ALA A 103 1.71 14.21 8.73
CA ALA A 103 1.58 15.49 9.41
C ALA A 103 1.15 16.64 8.49
N THR A 104 1.01 16.41 7.19
CA THR A 104 0.62 17.47 6.26
C THR A 104 -0.86 17.75 6.23
N VAL A 105 -1.66 16.90 6.86
CA VAL A 105 -3.12 17.01 7.03
C VAL A 105 -3.90 17.20 5.73
N GLN A 106 -3.37 16.75 4.62
CA GLN A 106 -4.03 16.79 3.32
C GLN A 106 -4.95 15.59 3.15
N LYS A 107 -5.95 15.72 2.28
CA LYS A 107 -6.71 14.56 1.84
C LYS A 107 -5.82 13.62 1.01
N ILE A 108 -5.97 12.33 1.23
CA ILE A 108 -5.28 11.30 0.47
C ILE A 108 -6.23 10.78 -0.59
N LEU A 109 -5.82 10.84 -1.84
CA LEU A 109 -6.68 10.48 -2.97
C LEU A 109 -6.62 9.00 -3.31
N ARG A 110 -5.43 8.40 -3.29
CA ARG A 110 -5.23 6.99 -3.60
C ARG A 110 -3.91 6.47 -3.04
N ALA A 111 -3.72 5.17 -3.12
CA ALA A 111 -2.47 4.52 -2.71
C ALA A 111 -1.85 3.77 -3.88
N ARG A 112 -0.54 3.57 -3.79
CA ARG A 112 0.23 2.82 -4.78
C ARG A 112 1.17 1.87 -4.06
N ILE A 113 1.23 0.64 -4.56
CA ILE A 113 2.18 -0.39 -4.11
C ILE A 113 3.12 -0.70 -5.27
N GLU A 114 4.41 -0.73 -4.98
CA GLU A 114 5.42 -1.07 -5.97
C GLU A 114 6.64 -1.69 -5.31
N TRP A 115 7.38 -2.50 -6.07
CA TRP A 115 8.71 -2.93 -5.66
C TRP A 115 9.71 -1.82 -5.98
N SER A 116 10.79 -1.73 -5.20
CA SER A 116 11.82 -0.72 -5.45
C SER A 116 12.54 -0.92 -6.79
N SER A 117 12.52 -2.15 -7.31
CA SER A 117 12.98 -2.46 -8.65
C SER A 117 12.25 -3.69 -9.18
N GLY A 118 12.14 -3.82 -10.50
CA GLY A 118 11.44 -4.92 -11.14
C GLY A 118 9.93 -4.76 -11.12
N ASN A 119 9.27 -5.78 -11.64
CA ASN A 119 7.81 -5.80 -11.76
C ASN A 119 7.16 -6.67 -10.68
N ILE A 120 5.87 -6.48 -10.50
CA ILE A 120 5.03 -7.37 -9.73
C ILE A 120 4.69 -8.54 -10.65
N ASP A 121 5.25 -9.72 -10.37
CA ASP A 121 5.19 -10.84 -11.30
C ASP A 121 4.21 -11.94 -10.91
N ASP A 122 3.67 -11.91 -9.71
CA ASP A 122 2.76 -12.94 -9.23
C ASP A 122 1.98 -12.45 -8.01
N GLY A 123 0.99 -13.24 -7.61
CA GLY A 123 0.25 -13.03 -6.38
C GLY A 123 -1.11 -12.38 -6.57
N THR A 124 -1.69 -11.98 -5.46
CA THR A 124 -2.99 -11.31 -5.43
C THR A 124 -2.94 -10.10 -4.52
N ALA A 125 -3.74 -9.09 -4.87
CA ALA A 125 -3.95 -7.93 -4.02
C ALA A 125 -5.42 -7.51 -4.11
N LYS A 126 -5.99 -7.10 -2.98
CA LYS A 126 -7.39 -6.68 -2.90
C LYS A 126 -7.50 -5.44 -2.04
N LEU A 127 -8.35 -4.52 -2.48
CA LEU A 127 -8.70 -3.34 -1.72
C LEU A 127 -10.05 -3.57 -1.05
N TYR A 128 -10.10 -3.33 0.24
CA TYR A 128 -11.32 -3.38 1.05
C TYR A 128 -11.62 -2.00 1.58
N ARG A 129 -12.88 -1.73 1.82
CA ARG A 129 -13.29 -0.51 2.50
C ARG A 129 -14.35 -0.79 3.54
N ARG A 130 -14.40 0.08 4.52
CA ARG A 130 -15.39 0.04 5.59
C ARG A 130 -15.92 1.44 5.80
N GLY A 131 -17.24 1.58 5.91
CA GLY A 131 -17.84 2.87 6.24
C GLY A 131 -17.43 3.34 7.63
N MET A 132 -17.08 4.61 7.74
CA MET A 132 -16.83 5.24 9.03
C MET A 132 -18.15 5.68 9.64
N GLN A 133 -18.30 5.45 10.93
CA GLN A 133 -19.46 5.96 11.67
C GLN A 133 -19.11 7.36 12.18
N GLY A 134 -19.82 8.30 11.67
CA GLY A 134 -19.59 9.71 11.97
C GLY A 134 -20.20 10.18 13.24
#